data_263cef5473441ad5e45e889fc636d8fb
#
_entry.id   263cef5473441ad5e45e889fc636d8fb
#
_cell.length_a   1.000
_cell.length_b   1.000
_cell.length_c   1.000
_cell.angle_alpha   90.00
_cell.angle_beta   90.00
_cell.angle_gamma   90.00
#
_symmetry.space_group_name_H-M   'P 1'
#
loop_
_entity.id
_entity.type
_entity.pdbx_description
1 polymer ?
#
loop_
_entity_poly.entity_id
_entity_poly.type
_entity_poly.pdbx_seq_one_letter_code
_entity_poly.pdbx_strand_id
1 'polypeptide(L)'
;MAATATATGTATLAYELVALCNAGRNFDAIDKFYSPDIVSVEASGSEELPAEMHGIDAIRGKNQWWFENNEVHSAKVTGPFIGDRQFAVKFDFETTFKPTGQRMEMTEMALYDVADGKIVREQFFYNNPAQ
;
A
#
# COMPACT_ATOMS: atom_id res chain seq x y z
N MET A 1 -14.95 -28.90 -15.39
CA MET A 1 -14.31 -28.41 -14.21
C MET A 1 -15.03 -27.18 -13.69
N ALA A 2 -15.46 -27.24 -12.51
CA ALA A 2 -16.11 -26.09 -11.93
C ALA A 2 -15.05 -25.06 -11.55
N ALA A 3 -15.13 -23.90 -12.15
CA ALA A 3 -14.33 -22.79 -11.68
C ALA A 3 -14.85 -22.41 -10.29
N THR A 4 -14.00 -22.47 -9.34
CA THR A 4 -14.34 -21.95 -8.04
C THR A 4 -14.24 -20.43 -8.11
N ALA A 5 -15.35 -19.77 -8.15
CA ALA A 5 -15.39 -18.33 -8.18
C ALA A 5 -15.25 -17.74 -6.78
N THR A 6 -14.53 -18.42 -5.89
CA THR A 6 -14.47 -17.99 -4.49
C THR A 6 -13.36 -17.01 -4.21
N ALA A 7 -12.32 -16.98 -5.04
CA ALA A 7 -11.20 -16.04 -4.86
C ALA A 7 -11.21 -15.02 -5.98
N THR A 8 -10.97 -13.75 -5.61
CA THR A 8 -10.78 -12.67 -6.57
C THR A 8 -9.46 -12.88 -7.30
N GLY A 9 -9.46 -12.81 -8.62
CA GLY A 9 -8.25 -12.90 -9.40
C GLY A 9 -7.33 -11.71 -9.17
N THR A 10 -6.05 -11.92 -9.39
CA THR A 10 -5.02 -10.89 -9.19
C THR A 10 -5.33 -9.61 -9.98
N ALA A 11 -5.69 -9.74 -11.25
CA ALA A 11 -5.99 -8.57 -12.08
C ALA A 11 -7.17 -7.77 -11.55
N THR A 12 -8.28 -8.43 -11.22
CA THR A 12 -9.47 -7.76 -10.70
C THR A 12 -9.17 -7.03 -9.39
N LEU A 13 -8.46 -7.69 -8.47
CA LEU A 13 -8.05 -7.12 -7.20
C LEU A 13 -7.15 -5.90 -7.44
N ALA A 14 -6.18 -6.02 -8.34
CA ALA A 14 -5.22 -4.97 -8.61
C ALA A 14 -5.88 -3.70 -9.17
N TYR A 15 -6.78 -3.85 -10.14
CA TYR A 15 -7.51 -2.71 -10.70
C TYR A 15 -8.41 -2.04 -9.66
N GLU A 16 -9.06 -2.83 -8.82
CA GLU A 16 -9.94 -2.28 -7.79
C GLU A 16 -9.13 -1.55 -6.70
N LEU A 17 -7.98 -2.10 -6.31
CA LEU A 17 -7.10 -1.41 -5.37
C LEU A 17 -6.65 -0.06 -5.90
N VAL A 18 -6.22 -0.01 -7.15
CA VAL A 18 -5.79 1.25 -7.77
C VAL A 18 -6.94 2.26 -7.79
N ALA A 19 -8.15 1.82 -8.15
CA ALA A 19 -9.32 2.70 -8.16
C ALA A 19 -9.63 3.26 -6.78
N LEU A 20 -9.59 2.43 -5.75
CA LEU A 20 -9.83 2.86 -4.36
C LEU A 20 -8.76 3.85 -3.89
N CYS A 21 -7.50 3.56 -4.16
CA CYS A 21 -6.41 4.45 -3.76
C CYS A 21 -6.46 5.80 -4.49
N ASN A 22 -6.81 5.81 -5.77
CA ASN A 22 -7.00 7.06 -6.51
C ASN A 22 -8.19 7.88 -6.00
N ALA A 23 -9.17 7.21 -5.39
CA ALA A 23 -10.31 7.87 -4.77
C ALA A 23 -10.04 8.31 -3.34
N GLY A 24 -8.83 8.11 -2.82
CA GLY A 24 -8.49 8.41 -1.43
C GLY A 24 -9.06 7.43 -0.43
N ARG A 25 -9.46 6.24 -0.89
CA ARG A 25 -10.12 5.22 -0.06
C ARG A 25 -9.17 4.08 0.28
N ASN A 26 -7.99 4.44 0.76
CA ASN A 26 -6.94 3.47 1.08
C ASN A 26 -7.33 2.48 2.18
N PHE A 27 -8.07 2.94 3.20
CA PHE A 27 -8.52 2.06 4.27
C PHE A 27 -9.56 1.05 3.79
N ASP A 28 -10.39 1.43 2.83
CA ASP A 28 -11.35 0.50 2.23
C ASP A 28 -10.62 -0.59 1.46
N ALA A 29 -9.52 -0.25 0.79
CA ALA A 29 -8.69 -1.24 0.10
C ALA A 29 -8.05 -2.22 1.10
N ILE A 30 -7.55 -1.72 2.22
CA ILE A 30 -7.00 -2.57 3.28
C ILE A 30 -8.07 -3.52 3.80
N ASP A 31 -9.24 -2.99 4.16
CA ASP A 31 -10.33 -3.80 4.71
C ASP A 31 -10.81 -4.87 3.74
N LYS A 32 -10.85 -4.56 2.45
CA LYS A 32 -11.37 -5.48 1.45
C LYS A 32 -10.38 -6.54 1.01
N PHE A 33 -9.12 -6.17 0.83
CA PHE A 33 -8.16 -7.03 0.14
C PHE A 33 -7.02 -7.58 0.98
N TYR A 34 -6.70 -6.97 2.11
CA TYR A 34 -5.55 -7.41 2.89
C TYR A 34 -5.86 -8.65 3.71
N SER A 35 -4.96 -9.64 3.65
CA SER A 35 -5.04 -10.81 4.52
C SER A 35 -4.85 -10.40 5.98
N PRO A 36 -5.54 -11.07 6.94
CA PRO A 36 -5.28 -10.84 8.36
C PRO A 36 -3.80 -11.02 8.74
N ASP A 37 -3.08 -11.87 8.02
CA ASP A 37 -1.67 -12.20 8.28
C ASP A 37 -0.71 -11.46 7.33
N ILE A 38 -1.13 -10.37 6.75
CA ILE A 38 -0.32 -9.59 5.82
C ILE A 38 1.05 -9.25 6.39
N VAL A 39 2.07 -9.30 5.55
CA VAL A 39 3.40 -8.80 5.84
C VAL A 39 3.64 -7.55 5.01
N SER A 40 4.07 -6.48 5.66
CA SER A 40 4.37 -5.21 4.98
C SER A 40 5.82 -4.84 5.23
N VAL A 41 6.53 -4.51 4.15
CA VAL A 41 7.95 -4.17 4.21
C VAL A 41 8.16 -2.78 3.63
N GLU A 42 8.64 -1.87 4.47
CA GLU A 42 9.03 -0.52 4.05
C GLU A 42 10.49 -0.50 3.63
N ALA A 43 10.89 0.51 2.85
CA ALA A 43 12.28 0.66 2.42
C ALA A 43 13.23 0.99 3.58
N SER A 44 12.70 1.58 4.63
CA SER A 44 13.45 1.91 5.85
C SER A 44 12.54 1.87 7.05
N GLY A 45 13.14 1.75 8.23
CA GLY A 45 12.38 1.73 9.47
C GLY A 45 13.21 2.24 10.63
N SER A 46 12.56 2.33 11.80
CA SER A 46 13.16 2.72 13.07
C SER A 46 12.77 1.71 14.14
N GLU A 47 13.23 1.90 15.37
CA GLU A 47 12.80 1.05 16.49
C GLU A 47 11.30 1.19 16.74
N GLU A 48 10.76 2.40 16.60
CA GLU A 48 9.34 2.67 16.83
C GLU A 48 8.45 2.22 15.69
N LEU A 49 8.96 2.31 14.43
CA LEU A 49 8.27 1.89 13.23
C LEU A 49 9.19 0.97 12.44
N PRO A 50 9.23 -0.32 12.76
CA PRO A 50 10.08 -1.27 12.03
C PRO A 50 9.74 -1.31 10.55
N ALA A 51 10.75 -1.55 9.71
CA ALA A 51 10.52 -1.69 8.27
C ALA A 51 9.57 -2.85 7.97
N GLU A 52 9.72 -3.98 8.66
CA GLU A 52 8.85 -5.12 8.47
C GLU A 52 7.79 -5.19 9.57
N MET A 53 6.53 -5.24 9.17
CA MET A 53 5.38 -5.33 10.07
C MET A 53 4.49 -6.49 9.68
N HIS A 54 3.86 -7.10 10.67
CA HIS A 54 3.02 -8.29 10.50
C HIS A 54 1.62 -8.04 11.04
N GLY A 55 0.63 -8.48 10.26
CA GLY A 55 -0.78 -8.45 10.65
C GLY A 55 -1.48 -7.17 10.21
N ILE A 56 -2.77 -7.31 9.92
CA ILE A 56 -3.57 -6.23 9.36
C ILE A 56 -3.72 -5.05 10.31
N ASP A 57 -3.76 -5.31 11.62
CA ASP A 57 -3.90 -4.23 12.59
C ASP A 57 -2.66 -3.33 12.63
N ALA A 58 -1.47 -3.92 12.51
CA ALA A 58 -0.23 -3.15 12.41
C ALA A 58 -0.23 -2.27 11.16
N ILE A 59 -0.76 -2.80 10.06
CA ILE A 59 -0.81 -2.05 8.79
C ILE A 59 -1.82 -0.90 8.88
N ARG A 60 -2.97 -1.14 9.49
CA ARG A 60 -3.95 -0.07 9.74
C ARG A 60 -3.36 1.02 10.60
N GLY A 61 -2.66 0.66 11.66
CA GLY A 61 -2.01 1.61 12.56
C GLY A 61 -0.95 2.45 11.84
N LYS A 62 -0.12 1.80 11.02
CA LYS A 62 0.88 2.49 10.20
C LYS A 62 0.25 3.51 9.25
N ASN A 63 -0.79 3.11 8.56
CA ASN A 63 -1.49 4.00 7.62
C ASN A 63 -2.20 5.14 8.36
N GLN A 64 -2.81 4.85 9.49
CA GLN A 64 -3.46 5.88 10.31
C GLN A 64 -2.44 6.93 10.76
N TRP A 65 -1.29 6.50 11.27
CA TRP A 65 -0.21 7.41 11.66
C TRP A 65 0.23 8.27 10.49
N TRP A 66 0.42 7.66 9.32
CA TRP A 66 0.88 8.39 8.14
C TRP A 66 -0.12 9.47 7.72
N PHE A 67 -1.41 9.14 7.63
CA PHE A 67 -2.43 10.11 7.24
C PHE A 67 -2.66 11.18 8.30
N GLU A 68 -2.51 10.85 9.57
CA GLU A 68 -2.61 11.85 10.65
C GLU A 68 -1.46 12.87 10.64
N ASN A 69 -0.28 12.43 10.19
CA ASN A 69 0.92 13.26 10.22
C ASN A 69 1.27 13.89 8.87
N ASN A 70 0.56 13.56 7.82
CA ASN A 70 0.79 14.11 6.49
C ASN A 70 -0.48 14.71 5.92
N GLU A 71 -0.38 15.97 5.50
CA GLU A 71 -1.43 16.57 4.70
C GLU A 71 -1.17 16.23 3.25
N VAL A 72 -2.10 15.52 2.61
CA VAL A 72 -1.94 15.10 1.22
C VAL A 72 -2.52 16.17 0.31
N HIS A 73 -1.67 16.82 -0.48
CA HIS A 73 -2.09 17.82 -1.45
C HIS A 73 -2.47 17.21 -2.77
N SER A 74 -1.75 16.17 -3.19
CA SER A 74 -2.09 15.39 -4.37
C SER A 74 -1.59 13.97 -4.20
N ALA A 75 -2.31 13.04 -4.81
CA ALA A 75 -1.94 11.63 -4.83
C ALA A 75 -2.36 11.06 -6.18
N LYS A 76 -1.44 10.35 -6.80
CA LYS A 76 -1.70 9.66 -8.06
C LYS A 76 -1.16 8.25 -7.97
N VAL A 77 -1.99 7.29 -8.35
CA VAL A 77 -1.61 5.88 -8.40
C VAL A 77 -1.60 5.45 -9.86
N THR A 78 -0.46 4.99 -10.32
CA THR A 78 -0.25 4.54 -11.70
C THR A 78 -0.09 3.03 -11.73
N GLY A 79 -0.72 2.40 -12.68
CA GLY A 79 -0.77 0.96 -12.84
C GLY A 79 -2.20 0.46 -12.85
N PRO A 80 -2.44 -0.80 -12.50
CA PRO A 80 -1.46 -1.77 -12.02
C PRO A 80 -0.63 -2.40 -13.16
N PHE A 81 0.57 -2.88 -12.80
CA PHE A 81 1.41 -3.70 -13.66
C PHE A 81 1.30 -5.13 -13.16
N ILE A 82 0.66 -6.01 -13.92
CA ILE A 82 0.12 -7.27 -13.42
C ILE A 82 0.97 -8.45 -13.85
N GLY A 83 1.39 -9.26 -12.87
CA GLY A 83 1.94 -10.57 -13.06
C GLY A 83 0.90 -11.65 -12.73
N ASP A 84 1.35 -12.86 -12.51
CA ASP A 84 0.46 -13.99 -12.23
C ASP A 84 -0.14 -13.90 -10.82
N ARG A 85 0.73 -13.81 -9.81
CA ARG A 85 0.33 -13.69 -8.40
C ARG A 85 0.90 -12.44 -7.75
N GLN A 86 1.31 -11.49 -8.57
CA GLN A 86 1.89 -10.23 -8.12
C GLN A 86 1.41 -9.10 -9.00
N PHE A 87 1.40 -7.92 -8.43
CA PHE A 87 1.25 -6.71 -9.23
C PHE A 87 2.02 -5.58 -8.57
N ALA A 88 2.39 -4.61 -9.39
CA ALA A 88 3.09 -3.42 -8.92
C ALA A 88 2.27 -2.18 -9.24
N VAL A 89 2.39 -1.19 -8.39
CA VAL A 89 1.83 0.15 -8.62
C VAL A 89 2.87 1.21 -8.29
N LYS A 90 2.67 2.39 -8.83
CA LYS A 90 3.50 3.55 -8.53
C LYS A 90 2.63 4.59 -7.85
N PHE A 91 3.08 5.05 -6.68
CA PHE A 91 2.43 6.13 -5.95
C PHE A 91 3.25 7.40 -6.09
N ASP A 92 2.60 8.49 -6.48
CA ASP A 92 3.17 9.82 -6.50
C ASP A 92 2.37 10.69 -5.53
N PHE A 93 3.03 11.21 -4.51
CA PHE A 93 2.40 12.03 -3.48
C PHE A 93 3.06 13.39 -3.40
N GLU A 94 2.24 14.40 -3.15
CA GLU A 94 2.70 15.71 -2.71
C GLU A 94 2.07 15.95 -1.34
N THR A 95 2.91 16.09 -0.32
CA THR A 95 2.46 16.14 1.08
C THR A 95 3.16 17.24 1.86
N THR A 96 2.54 17.63 2.98
CA THR A 96 3.21 18.38 4.03
C THR A 96 3.27 17.53 5.27
N PHE A 97 4.48 17.30 5.79
CA PHE A 97 4.66 16.60 7.06
C PHE A 97 4.30 17.57 8.19
N LYS A 98 3.18 17.33 8.85
CA LYS A 98 2.60 18.26 9.81
C LYS A 98 3.53 18.62 10.98
N PRO A 99 4.27 17.66 11.59
CA PRO A 99 5.13 17.99 12.71
C PRO A 99 6.21 19.02 12.42
N THR A 100 6.72 19.08 11.18
CA THR A 100 7.77 20.03 10.80
C THR A 100 7.30 21.11 9.83
N GLY A 101 6.13 20.94 9.23
CA GLY A 101 5.64 21.81 8.17
C GLY A 101 6.37 21.65 6.83
N GLN A 102 7.22 20.62 6.71
CA GLN A 102 8.00 20.40 5.50
C GLN A 102 7.13 19.86 4.37
N ARG A 103 7.18 20.52 3.21
CA ARG A 103 6.52 20.06 2.01
C ARG A 103 7.44 19.11 1.26
N MET A 104 6.88 18.00 0.79
CA MET A 104 7.64 16.94 0.15
C MET A 104 6.90 16.39 -1.06
N GLU A 105 7.68 16.01 -2.07
CA GLU A 105 7.21 15.17 -3.16
C GLU A 105 7.81 13.79 -2.96
N MET A 106 6.97 12.77 -3.04
CA MET A 106 7.38 11.38 -2.85
C MET A 106 6.91 10.53 -4.01
N THR A 107 7.81 9.69 -4.50
CA THR A 107 7.45 8.63 -5.44
C THR A 107 7.86 7.31 -4.81
N GLU A 108 6.93 6.37 -4.77
CA GLU A 108 7.25 5.02 -4.29
C GLU A 108 6.63 3.97 -5.20
N MET A 109 7.33 2.85 -5.31
CA MET A 109 6.82 1.66 -5.97
C MET A 109 6.35 0.69 -4.92
N ALA A 110 5.24 0.02 -5.17
CA ALA A 110 4.74 -1.02 -4.30
C ALA A 110 4.60 -2.32 -5.07
N LEU A 111 5.11 -3.40 -4.50
CA LEU A 111 4.95 -4.75 -5.03
C LEU A 111 4.05 -5.53 -4.09
N TYR A 112 2.97 -6.10 -4.63
CA TYR A 112 1.99 -6.85 -3.87
C TYR A 112 2.00 -8.31 -4.29
N ASP A 113 2.01 -9.20 -3.30
CA ASP A 113 1.82 -10.63 -3.51
C ASP A 113 0.38 -11.00 -3.16
N VAL A 114 -0.26 -11.77 -4.03
CA VAL A 114 -1.66 -12.16 -3.91
C VAL A 114 -1.76 -13.67 -3.75
N ALA A 115 -2.54 -14.12 -2.78
CA ALA A 115 -2.88 -15.52 -2.59
C ALA A 115 -4.32 -15.62 -2.11
N ASP A 116 -5.07 -16.56 -2.68
CA ASP A 116 -6.47 -16.82 -2.30
C ASP A 116 -7.35 -15.57 -2.31
N GLY A 117 -7.13 -14.68 -3.28
CA GLY A 117 -7.91 -13.46 -3.43
C GLY A 117 -7.61 -12.38 -2.42
N LYS A 118 -6.47 -12.48 -1.72
CA LYS A 118 -6.05 -11.51 -0.72
C LYS A 118 -4.60 -11.10 -0.96
N ILE A 119 -4.27 -9.89 -0.55
CA ILE A 119 -2.89 -9.43 -0.52
C ILE A 119 -2.25 -9.99 0.74
N VAL A 120 -1.20 -10.79 0.56
CA VAL A 120 -0.49 -11.45 1.67
C VAL A 120 0.84 -10.78 1.99
N ARG A 121 1.36 -9.98 1.07
CA ARG A 121 2.60 -9.24 1.27
C ARG A 121 2.58 -7.97 0.43
N GLU A 122 3.08 -6.89 0.99
CA GLU A 122 3.35 -5.66 0.26
C GLU A 122 4.77 -5.21 0.58
N GLN A 123 5.47 -4.70 -0.43
CA GLN A 123 6.81 -4.17 -0.25
C GLN A 123 6.95 -2.86 -1.00
N PHE A 124 7.47 -1.86 -0.31
CA PHE A 124 7.59 -0.51 -0.85
C PHE A 124 9.06 -0.20 -1.15
N PHE A 125 9.28 0.46 -2.28
CA PHE A 125 10.60 0.89 -2.74
C PHE A 125 10.58 2.39 -2.92
N TYR A 126 11.41 3.10 -2.19
CA TYR A 126 11.59 4.54 -2.31
C TYR A 126 12.96 4.93 -1.78
N ASN A 127 13.44 6.10 -2.22
CA ASN A 127 14.64 6.67 -1.68
C ASN A 127 14.30 7.40 -0.38
N ASN A 128 15.11 7.16 0.63
CA ASN A 128 14.99 7.93 1.86
C ASN A 128 15.94 9.13 1.74
N PRO A 129 15.42 10.36 1.60
CA PRO A 129 16.27 11.54 1.41
C PRO A 129 17.13 11.88 2.61
N ALA A 130 16.88 11.27 3.77
CA ALA A 130 17.70 11.48 4.95
C ALA A 130 18.98 10.64 4.95
N GLN A 131 19.17 9.79 3.96
CA GLN A 131 20.35 8.93 3.86
C GLN A 131 21.29 9.37 2.75
#